data_3ac3208ebc6cba6e9d3ee2e422fe651e
#
_entry.id   3ac3208ebc6cba6e9d3ee2e422fe651e
#
_cell.length_a   1.000
_cell.length_b   1.000
_cell.length_c   1.000
_cell.angle_alpha   90.00
_cell.angle_beta   90.00
_cell.angle_gamma   90.00
#
_symmetry.space_group_name_H-M   'P 1'
#
loop_
_entity.id
_entity.type
_entity.pdbx_description
1 polymer ?
#
loop_
_entity_poly.entity_id
_entity_poly.type
_entity_poly.pdbx_seq_one_letter_code
_entity_poly.pdbx_strand_id
1 'polypeptide(L)'
;MKNETIRKLVLSAMFAALCCVATMIVQIPTVAGYTNLGECMCLLAGLVLGPWYGFFAAGIGSGLADLLAGYAHYVPGTFLIKGLVALIAALLLRPLLKKGEKIPFWRLAVIELPSEVVMVLGYFGYKALILGKGLSAAASIPNNLVQAAIGIVLSVLLYTALSKVP
;
A
#
# COMPACT_ATOMS: atom_id res chain seq x y z
N MET A 1 9.96 -22.38 -14.98
CA MET A 1 10.51 -21.73 -13.75
C MET A 1 11.20 -20.39 -14.03
N LYS A 2 12.24 -20.31 -14.89
CA LYS A 2 12.94 -19.02 -15.17
C LYS A 2 12.00 -17.92 -15.68
N ASN A 3 11.11 -18.21 -16.61
CA ASN A 3 10.18 -17.23 -17.20
C ASN A 3 9.16 -16.67 -16.20
N GLU A 4 8.68 -17.46 -15.25
CA GLU A 4 7.74 -16.99 -14.22
C GLU A 4 8.41 -16.04 -13.22
N THR A 5 9.64 -16.32 -12.82
CA THR A 5 10.40 -15.46 -11.92
C THR A 5 10.69 -14.11 -12.59
N ILE A 6 11.12 -14.13 -13.84
CA ILE A 6 11.37 -12.90 -14.61
C ILE A 6 10.08 -12.10 -14.76
N ARG A 7 8.96 -12.74 -15.11
CA ARG A 7 7.65 -12.08 -15.21
C ARG A 7 7.24 -11.42 -13.90
N LYS A 8 7.40 -12.11 -12.77
CA LYS A 8 7.09 -11.54 -11.44
C LYS A 8 7.99 -10.36 -11.10
N LEU A 9 9.29 -10.42 -11.42
CA LEU A 9 10.21 -9.30 -11.21
C LEU A 9 9.83 -8.07 -12.05
N VAL A 10 9.52 -8.27 -13.33
CA VAL A 10 9.09 -7.18 -14.22
C VAL A 10 7.78 -6.55 -13.70
N LEU A 11 6.80 -7.37 -13.35
CA LEU A 11 5.55 -6.88 -12.78
C LEU A 11 5.77 -6.14 -11.47
N SER A 12 6.68 -6.63 -10.61
CA SER A 12 7.00 -5.94 -9.35
C SER A 12 7.64 -4.57 -9.59
N ALA A 13 8.53 -4.46 -10.58
CA ALA A 13 9.12 -3.19 -10.98
C ALA A 13 8.06 -2.22 -11.53
N MET A 14 7.12 -2.72 -12.34
CA MET A 14 6.00 -1.92 -12.84
C MET A 14 5.09 -1.43 -11.69
N PHE A 15 4.76 -2.30 -10.74
CA PHE A 15 3.96 -1.90 -9.58
C PHE A 15 4.71 -0.92 -8.67
N ALA A 16 6.02 -1.08 -8.49
CA ALA A 16 6.82 -0.09 -7.76
C ALA A 16 6.79 1.28 -8.44
N ALA A 17 6.92 1.32 -9.76
CA ALA A 17 6.77 2.56 -10.52
C ALA A 17 5.36 3.15 -10.39
N LEU A 18 4.31 2.34 -10.47
CA LEU A 18 2.92 2.78 -10.28
C LEU A 18 2.68 3.32 -8.86
N CYS A 19 3.20 2.66 -7.82
CA CYS A 19 3.15 3.17 -6.45
C CYS A 19 3.83 4.53 -6.33
N CYS A 20 5.03 4.67 -6.90
CA CYS A 20 5.77 5.92 -6.90
C CYS A 20 5.00 7.04 -7.61
N VAL A 21 4.58 6.80 -8.84
CA VAL A 21 3.87 7.78 -9.67
C VAL A 21 2.53 8.18 -9.05
N ALA A 22 1.71 7.21 -8.59
CA ALA A 22 0.43 7.50 -7.96
C ALA A 22 0.58 8.28 -6.64
N THR A 23 1.67 8.03 -5.91
CA THR A 23 2.01 8.79 -4.70
C THR A 23 2.39 10.23 -5.05
N MET A 24 3.09 10.46 -6.17
CA MET A 24 3.60 11.78 -6.55
C MET A 24 2.57 12.64 -7.29
N ILE A 25 1.69 12.05 -8.13
CA ILE A 25 0.73 12.81 -8.95
C ILE A 25 -0.30 13.51 -8.08
N VAL A 26 -0.79 12.86 -7.04
CA VAL A 26 -1.80 13.42 -6.14
C VAL A 26 -1.24 13.45 -4.74
N GLN A 27 -0.66 14.60 -4.38
CA GLN A 27 -0.19 14.89 -3.03
C GLN A 27 -1.03 16.03 -2.47
N ILE A 28 -1.88 15.72 -1.50
CA ILE A 28 -2.65 16.72 -0.77
C ILE A 28 -1.87 17.04 0.50
N PRO A 29 -1.25 18.24 0.59
CA PRO A 29 -0.51 18.64 1.77
C PRO A 29 -1.39 18.65 3.01
N THR A 30 -0.85 18.19 4.12
CA THR A 30 -1.53 18.16 5.41
C THR A 30 -0.60 18.69 6.49
N VAL A 31 -1.13 18.99 7.67
CA VAL A 31 -0.34 19.50 8.81
C VAL A 31 0.79 18.55 9.22
N ALA A 32 0.66 17.25 8.93
CA ALA A 32 1.60 16.23 9.37
C ALA A 32 2.25 15.42 8.23
N GLY A 33 2.30 15.96 7.03
CA GLY A 33 2.82 15.31 5.83
C GLY A 33 1.91 15.53 4.64
N TYR A 34 1.61 14.51 3.85
CA TYR A 34 0.68 14.56 2.73
C TYR A 34 -0.16 13.28 2.64
N THR A 35 -1.35 13.39 2.07
CA THR A 35 -2.21 12.27 1.68
C THR A 35 -2.05 12.04 0.18
N ASN A 36 -2.03 10.79 -0.27
CA ASN A 36 -1.77 10.45 -1.67
C ASN A 36 -2.61 9.26 -2.15
N LEU A 37 -2.67 9.06 -3.47
CA LEU A 37 -3.37 7.93 -4.08
C LEU A 37 -2.51 6.65 -4.21
N GLY A 38 -1.24 6.68 -3.78
CA GLY A 38 -0.35 5.52 -3.83
C GLY A 38 -0.84 4.33 -3.02
N GLU A 39 -1.72 4.55 -2.02
CA GLU A 39 -2.27 3.49 -1.17
C GLU A 39 -2.96 2.40 -1.99
N CYS A 40 -3.81 2.79 -2.93
CA CYS A 40 -4.52 1.82 -3.77
C CYS A 40 -3.56 0.95 -4.59
N MET A 41 -2.42 1.49 -5.03
CA MET A 41 -1.40 0.73 -5.76
C MET A 41 -0.62 -0.20 -4.83
N CYS A 42 -0.39 0.18 -3.57
CA CYS A 42 0.24 -0.68 -2.57
C CYS A 42 -0.63 -1.89 -2.23
N LEU A 43 -1.92 -1.67 -1.98
CA LEU A 43 -2.90 -2.74 -1.76
C LEU A 43 -2.97 -3.66 -2.97
N LEU A 44 -3.15 -3.08 -4.16
CA LEU A 44 -3.24 -3.82 -5.42
C LEU A 44 -1.97 -4.63 -5.71
N ALA A 45 -0.79 -4.09 -5.41
CA ALA A 45 0.47 -4.83 -5.52
C ALA A 45 0.45 -6.10 -4.66
N GLY A 46 -0.03 -6.02 -3.43
CA GLY A 46 -0.22 -7.18 -2.55
C GLY A 46 -1.18 -8.21 -3.13
N LEU A 47 -2.35 -7.77 -3.59
CA LEU A 47 -3.40 -8.64 -4.13
C LEU A 47 -2.95 -9.36 -5.41
N VAL A 48 -2.24 -8.67 -6.30
CA VAL A 48 -1.83 -9.19 -7.63
C VAL A 48 -0.53 -9.98 -7.57
N LEU A 49 0.51 -9.45 -6.91
CA LEU A 49 1.85 -10.04 -6.91
C LEU A 49 2.04 -11.06 -5.78
N GLY A 50 1.20 -10.98 -4.75
CA GLY A 50 1.34 -11.78 -3.54
C GLY A 50 2.32 -11.18 -2.52
N PRO A 51 2.54 -11.88 -1.38
CA PRO A 51 3.10 -11.26 -0.18
C PRO A 51 4.46 -10.60 -0.39
N TRP A 52 5.47 -11.37 -0.84
CA TRP A 52 6.84 -10.86 -0.88
C TRP A 52 7.09 -9.89 -2.04
N TYR A 53 6.59 -10.22 -3.23
CA TYR A 53 6.73 -9.33 -4.38
C TYR A 53 5.92 -8.03 -4.19
N GLY A 54 4.72 -8.14 -3.59
CA GLY A 54 3.92 -6.98 -3.21
C GLY A 54 4.60 -6.11 -2.15
N PHE A 55 5.17 -6.74 -1.11
CA PHE A 55 5.93 -6.03 -0.07
C PHE A 55 7.03 -5.15 -0.67
N PHE A 56 7.90 -5.75 -1.48
CA PHE A 56 9.01 -5.00 -2.07
C PHE A 56 8.55 -3.96 -3.10
N ALA A 57 7.54 -4.28 -3.92
CA ALA A 57 7.02 -3.33 -4.90
C ALA A 57 6.40 -2.10 -4.22
N ALA A 58 5.53 -2.29 -3.24
CA ALA A 58 4.89 -1.21 -2.50
C ALA A 58 5.90 -0.41 -1.66
N GLY A 59 6.79 -1.11 -0.94
CA GLY A 59 7.79 -0.48 -0.09
C GLY A 59 8.78 0.36 -0.88
N ILE A 60 9.36 -0.20 -1.94
CA ILE A 60 10.33 0.50 -2.80
C ILE A 60 9.66 1.68 -3.51
N GLY A 61 8.49 1.45 -4.13
CA GLY A 61 7.80 2.49 -4.89
C GLY A 61 7.41 3.68 -4.03
N SER A 62 6.82 3.44 -2.85
CA SER A 62 6.43 4.50 -1.93
C SER A 62 7.64 5.19 -1.28
N GLY A 63 8.69 4.43 -0.94
CA GLY A 63 9.93 4.99 -0.41
C GLY A 63 10.65 5.88 -1.42
N LEU A 64 10.66 5.50 -2.70
CA LEU A 64 11.18 6.34 -3.77
C LEU A 64 10.37 7.64 -3.94
N ALA A 65 9.04 7.56 -3.83
CA ALA A 65 8.20 8.75 -3.87
C ALA A 65 8.55 9.74 -2.76
N ASP A 66 8.72 9.25 -1.52
CA ASP A 66 9.14 10.10 -0.40
C ASP A 66 10.50 10.73 -0.63
N LEU A 67 11.45 9.96 -1.17
CA LEU A 67 12.80 10.46 -1.49
C LEU A 67 12.75 11.58 -2.52
N LEU A 68 12.01 11.38 -3.61
CA LEU A 68 11.86 12.35 -4.70
C LEU A 68 11.06 13.59 -4.28
N ALA A 69 10.10 13.42 -3.35
CA ALA A 69 9.34 14.52 -2.79
C ALA A 69 10.05 15.29 -1.67
N GLY A 70 11.31 14.95 -1.34
CA GLY A 70 12.11 15.63 -0.32
C GLY A 70 11.84 15.17 1.12
N TYR A 71 11.08 14.08 1.30
CA TYR A 71 10.76 13.49 2.60
C TYR A 71 11.68 12.32 2.96
N ALA A 72 12.98 12.45 2.74
CA ALA A 72 13.96 11.39 2.94
C ALA A 72 13.92 10.73 4.33
N HIS A 73 13.57 11.50 5.38
CA HIS A 73 13.42 10.99 6.74
C HIS A 73 12.22 10.05 6.93
N TYR A 74 11.26 10.02 5.99
CA TYR A 74 10.15 9.06 6.02
C TYR A 74 10.50 7.76 5.29
N VAL A 75 11.48 7.74 4.38
CA VAL A 75 11.81 6.59 3.51
C VAL A 75 11.85 5.24 4.24
N PRO A 76 12.61 5.10 5.37
CA PRO A 76 12.65 3.80 6.06
C PRO A 76 11.29 3.37 6.62
N GLY A 77 10.55 4.32 7.22
CA GLY A 77 9.22 4.06 7.76
C GLY A 77 8.23 3.71 6.66
N THR A 78 8.18 4.50 5.61
CA THR A 78 7.30 4.27 4.46
C THR A 78 7.58 2.94 3.78
N PHE A 79 8.86 2.59 3.55
CA PHE A 79 9.23 1.29 3.00
C PHE A 79 8.63 0.13 3.79
N LEU A 80 8.82 0.13 5.11
CA LEU A 80 8.32 -0.93 5.98
C LEU A 80 6.78 -0.93 6.06
N ILE A 81 6.17 0.23 6.30
CA ILE A 81 4.72 0.34 6.49
C ILE A 81 3.98 -0.06 5.21
N LYS A 82 4.35 0.50 4.05
CA LYS A 82 3.71 0.19 2.77
C LYS A 82 3.96 -1.24 2.31
N GLY A 83 5.17 -1.75 2.58
CA GLY A 83 5.48 -3.16 2.38
C GLY A 83 4.57 -4.07 3.22
N LEU A 84 4.39 -3.75 4.51
CA LEU A 84 3.49 -4.51 5.39
C LEU A 84 2.03 -4.43 4.96
N VAL A 85 1.56 -3.28 4.50
CA VAL A 85 0.20 -3.12 3.92
C VAL A 85 -0.01 -4.14 2.80
N ALA A 86 0.87 -4.17 1.81
CA ALA A 86 0.78 -5.10 0.69
C ALA A 86 0.92 -6.57 1.13
N LEU A 87 1.81 -6.85 2.07
CA LEU A 87 2.03 -8.19 2.61
C LEU A 87 0.78 -8.74 3.30
N ILE A 88 0.16 -7.96 4.19
CA ILE A 88 -1.00 -8.38 4.96
C ILE A 88 -2.21 -8.58 4.04
N ALA A 89 -2.49 -7.64 3.13
CA ALA A 89 -3.55 -7.78 2.13
C ALA A 89 -3.40 -9.08 1.33
N ALA A 90 -2.18 -9.38 0.87
CA ALA A 90 -1.89 -10.60 0.14
C ALA A 90 -2.07 -11.87 0.97
N LEU A 91 -1.62 -11.87 2.23
CA LEU A 91 -1.75 -13.03 3.12
C LEU A 91 -3.21 -13.35 3.45
N LEU A 92 -4.03 -12.32 3.63
CA LEU A 92 -5.46 -12.50 3.92
C LEU A 92 -6.27 -12.91 2.68
N LEU A 93 -5.85 -12.51 1.47
CA LEU A 93 -6.50 -12.91 0.23
C LEU A 93 -6.21 -14.37 -0.16
N ARG A 94 -4.98 -14.83 0.05
CA ARG A 94 -4.52 -16.17 -0.40
C ARG A 94 -5.40 -17.34 -0.01
N PRO A 95 -5.89 -17.47 1.24
CA PRO A 95 -6.74 -18.58 1.64
C PRO A 95 -8.04 -18.66 0.84
N LEU A 96 -8.59 -17.50 0.45
CA LEU A 96 -9.85 -17.41 -0.30
C LEU A 96 -9.65 -17.82 -1.76
N LEU A 97 -8.55 -17.40 -2.37
CA LEU A 97 -8.19 -17.80 -3.74
C LEU A 97 -7.96 -19.32 -3.85
N LYS A 98 -7.35 -19.95 -2.82
CA LYS A 98 -7.15 -21.40 -2.80
C LYS A 98 -8.44 -22.19 -2.76
N LYS A 99 -9.51 -21.62 -2.22
CA LYS A 99 -10.84 -22.27 -2.16
C LYS A 99 -11.61 -22.15 -3.49
N GLY A 100 -11.08 -21.41 -4.48
CA GLY A 100 -11.76 -21.18 -5.76
C GLY A 100 -13.02 -20.33 -5.64
N GLU A 101 -13.22 -19.63 -4.52
CA GLU A 101 -14.38 -18.79 -4.29
C GLU A 101 -14.31 -17.52 -5.15
N LYS A 102 -15.45 -17.13 -5.73
CA LYS A 102 -15.60 -15.77 -6.28
C LYS A 102 -15.68 -14.80 -5.12
N ILE A 103 -14.69 -13.90 -5.03
CA ILE A 103 -14.60 -12.96 -3.91
C ILE A 103 -15.41 -11.71 -4.26
N PRO A 104 -16.53 -11.44 -3.57
CA PRO A 104 -17.32 -10.24 -3.80
C PRO A 104 -16.54 -9.01 -3.32
N PHE A 105 -16.83 -7.84 -3.93
CA PHE A 105 -16.11 -6.59 -3.68
C PHE A 105 -16.06 -6.19 -2.19
N TRP A 106 -17.14 -6.38 -1.45
CA TRP A 106 -17.19 -6.06 -0.02
C TRP A 106 -16.24 -6.93 0.83
N ARG A 107 -16.04 -8.19 0.42
CA ARG A 107 -15.10 -9.09 1.09
C ARG A 107 -13.65 -8.67 0.86
N LEU A 108 -13.33 -8.16 -0.33
CA LEU A 108 -12.01 -7.58 -0.61
C LEU A 108 -11.77 -6.36 0.29
N ALA A 109 -12.76 -5.46 0.41
CA ALA A 109 -12.65 -4.31 1.29
C ALA A 109 -12.39 -4.72 2.76
N VAL A 110 -13.09 -5.75 3.26
CA VAL A 110 -12.87 -6.26 4.62
C VAL A 110 -11.47 -6.87 4.79
N ILE A 111 -10.93 -7.54 3.77
CA ILE A 111 -9.58 -8.10 3.78
C ILE A 111 -8.51 -7.00 3.88
N GLU A 112 -8.74 -5.86 3.27
CA GLU A 112 -7.80 -4.74 3.25
C GLU A 112 -7.81 -3.92 4.55
N LEU A 113 -8.89 -3.95 5.33
CA LEU A 113 -9.00 -3.19 6.59
C LEU A 113 -7.85 -3.42 7.58
N PRO A 114 -7.41 -4.66 7.88
CA PRO A 114 -6.28 -4.88 8.78
C PRO A 114 -4.97 -4.26 8.28
N SER A 115 -4.77 -4.23 6.96
CA SER A 115 -3.61 -3.60 6.32
C SER A 115 -3.60 -2.10 6.60
N GLU A 116 -4.76 -1.46 6.48
CA GLU A 116 -4.91 -0.03 6.70
C GLU A 116 -4.79 0.35 8.18
N VAL A 117 -5.25 -0.51 9.09
CA VAL A 117 -4.99 -0.31 10.53
C VAL A 117 -3.48 -0.29 10.79
N VAL A 118 -2.73 -1.21 10.17
CA VAL A 118 -1.25 -1.23 10.27
C VAL A 118 -0.65 0.04 9.66
N MET A 119 -1.18 0.54 8.56
CA MET A 119 -0.73 1.79 7.95
C MET A 119 -0.92 2.98 8.91
N VAL A 120 -2.13 3.17 9.44
CA VAL A 120 -2.46 4.28 10.34
C VAL A 120 -1.61 4.24 11.61
N LEU A 121 -1.54 3.08 12.27
CA LEU A 121 -0.77 2.89 13.50
C LEU A 121 0.74 2.94 13.24
N GLY A 122 1.19 2.40 12.12
CA GLY A 122 2.59 2.42 11.72
C GLY A 122 3.11 3.84 11.51
N TYR A 123 2.39 4.67 10.78
CA TYR A 123 2.78 6.08 10.61
C TYR A 123 2.66 6.88 11.90
N PHE A 124 1.64 6.62 12.71
CA PHE A 124 1.56 7.24 14.03
C PHE A 124 2.78 6.87 14.88
N GLY A 125 3.09 5.58 15.01
CA GLY A 125 4.23 5.09 15.78
C GLY A 125 5.57 5.59 15.26
N TYR A 126 5.77 5.56 13.92
CA TYR A 126 6.99 6.07 13.31
C TYR A 126 7.21 7.55 13.59
N LYS A 127 6.16 8.37 13.44
CA LYS A 127 6.23 9.81 13.76
C LYS A 127 6.44 10.08 15.23
N ALA A 128 5.72 9.36 16.09
CA ALA A 128 5.77 9.57 17.54
C ALA A 128 7.13 9.18 18.13
N LEU A 129 7.65 8.00 17.76
CA LEU A 129 8.81 7.38 18.37
C LEU A 129 10.11 7.69 17.61
N ILE A 130 10.11 7.51 16.29
CA ILE A 130 11.35 7.63 15.50
C ILE A 130 11.62 9.09 15.14
N LEU A 131 10.57 9.84 14.74
CA LEU A 131 10.73 11.27 14.43
C LEU A 131 10.58 12.17 15.65
N GLY A 132 10.40 11.62 16.85
CA GLY A 132 10.36 12.36 18.10
C GLY A 132 9.17 13.31 18.25
N LYS A 133 8.09 13.14 17.49
CA LYS A 133 6.91 14.04 17.56
C LYS A 133 5.99 13.75 18.74
N GLY A 134 6.19 12.64 19.45
CA GLY A 134 5.35 12.27 20.60
C GLY A 134 3.86 12.24 20.22
N LEU A 135 2.99 12.67 21.12
CA LEU A 135 1.54 12.66 20.93
C LEU A 135 1.05 13.60 19.79
N SER A 136 1.84 14.60 19.38
CA SER A 136 1.46 15.47 18.27
C SER A 136 1.37 14.72 16.93
N ALA A 137 1.99 13.53 16.83
CA ALA A 137 1.86 12.64 15.69
C ALA A 137 0.41 12.19 15.44
N ALA A 138 -0.47 12.23 16.46
CA ALA A 138 -1.89 11.90 16.33
C ALA A 138 -2.63 12.79 15.34
N ALA A 139 -2.16 14.02 15.09
CA ALA A 139 -2.70 14.90 14.06
C ALA A 139 -2.68 14.31 12.65
N SER A 140 -1.86 13.27 12.41
CA SER A 140 -1.83 12.57 11.12
C SER A 140 -2.88 11.46 10.97
N ILE A 141 -3.51 11.02 12.06
CA ILE A 141 -4.46 9.91 12.04
C ILE A 141 -5.67 10.19 11.13
N PRO A 142 -6.37 11.34 11.22
CA PRO A 142 -7.51 11.62 10.35
C PRO A 142 -7.17 11.54 8.86
N ASN A 143 -6.02 12.12 8.48
CA ASN A 143 -5.57 12.10 7.08
C ASN A 143 -5.25 10.68 6.60
N ASN A 144 -4.59 9.88 7.44
CA ASN A 144 -4.29 8.49 7.10
C ASN A 144 -5.57 7.64 7.02
N LEU A 145 -6.60 7.92 7.82
CA LEU A 145 -7.91 7.26 7.70
C LEU A 145 -8.62 7.60 6.39
N VAL A 146 -8.59 8.85 5.96
CA VAL A 146 -9.13 9.26 4.65
C VAL A 146 -8.36 8.56 3.52
N GLN A 147 -7.03 8.53 3.60
CA GLN A 147 -6.18 7.83 2.63
C GLN A 147 -6.51 6.33 2.57
N ALA A 148 -6.69 5.69 3.72
CA ALA A 148 -7.09 4.29 3.84
C ALA A 148 -8.44 4.02 3.15
N ALA A 149 -9.45 4.83 3.44
CA ALA A 149 -10.78 4.67 2.84
C ALA A 149 -10.74 4.80 1.31
N ILE A 150 -10.06 5.82 0.79
CA ILE A 150 -9.89 6.01 -0.66
C ILE A 150 -9.07 4.86 -1.25
N GLY A 151 -8.00 4.45 -0.59
CA GLY A 151 -7.12 3.36 -0.99
C GLY A 151 -7.88 2.06 -1.19
N ILE A 152 -8.69 1.66 -0.20
CA ILE A 152 -9.54 0.46 -0.25
C ILE A 152 -10.53 0.54 -1.41
N VAL A 153 -11.29 1.64 -1.52
CA VAL A 153 -12.31 1.77 -2.58
C VAL A 153 -11.67 1.62 -3.97
N LEU A 154 -10.58 2.34 -4.23
CA LEU A 154 -9.91 2.29 -5.53
C LEU A 154 -9.23 0.94 -5.79
N SER A 155 -8.58 0.34 -4.78
CA SER A 155 -7.94 -0.97 -4.90
C SER A 155 -8.96 -2.04 -5.26
N VAL A 156 -10.09 -2.10 -4.57
CA VAL A 156 -11.16 -3.06 -4.81
C VAL A 156 -11.76 -2.90 -6.21
N LEU A 157 -11.99 -1.65 -6.65
CA LEU A 157 -12.50 -1.37 -8.00
C LEU A 157 -11.51 -1.85 -9.08
N LEU A 158 -10.23 -1.50 -8.94
CA LEU A 158 -9.18 -1.89 -9.87
C LEU A 158 -8.97 -3.41 -9.90
N TYR A 159 -8.90 -4.05 -8.74
CA TYR A 159 -8.76 -5.51 -8.65
C TYR A 159 -9.94 -6.22 -9.31
N THR A 160 -11.16 -5.75 -9.05
CA THR A 160 -12.38 -6.33 -9.66
C THR A 160 -12.40 -6.14 -11.18
N ALA A 161 -11.91 -5.00 -11.68
CA ALA A 161 -11.78 -4.76 -13.11
C ALA A 161 -10.73 -5.69 -13.74
N LEU A 162 -9.55 -5.79 -13.13
CA LEU A 162 -8.45 -6.65 -13.58
C LEU A 162 -8.82 -8.14 -13.57
N SER A 163 -9.59 -8.58 -12.58
CA SER A 163 -10.02 -10.00 -12.49
C SER A 163 -10.98 -10.44 -13.59
N LYS A 164 -11.54 -9.51 -14.37
CA LYS A 164 -12.42 -9.78 -15.53
C LYS A 164 -11.65 -9.89 -16.85
N VAL A 165 -10.38 -9.49 -16.84
CA VAL A 165 -9.53 -9.60 -18.04
C VAL A 165 -9.02 -11.03 -18.14
N PRO A 166 -9.24 -11.72 -19.27
CA PRO A 166 -8.87 -13.11 -19.46
C PRO A 166 -7.35 -13.34 -19.44
#